data_d3479112bca4bf4d5e212ee2483dd2ec
#
_entry.id   d3479112bca4bf4d5e212ee2483dd2ec
#
_cell.length_a   1.000
_cell.length_b   1.000
_cell.length_c   1.000
_cell.angle_alpha   90.00
_cell.angle_beta   90.00
_cell.angle_gamma   90.00
#
_symmetry.space_group_name_H-M   'P 1'
#
loop_
_entity.id
_entity.type
_entity.pdbx_description
1 polymer ?
#
loop_
_entity_poly.entity_id
_entity_poly.type
_entity_poly.pdbx_seq_one_letter_code
_entity_poly.pdbx_strand_id
1 'polypeptide(L)'
;MSSIQARTPRARWSWIATGGLVAVVALSALGAPAAFATSHDQAGPGRAPEATAAMAAPHPISVTAIAQQMQTAIQAASPGTTVGIDVVDTATGTAIASLNADQQFYTASVVKLLIALDTLGSQGAQSDPDTATKVTQMLSASDDDIADQLWEAGGDNAIIDRMVAAIGLTATTAPEDTAQWGETLTTPRDVVAIFRYITTTAPAATRDLILGALRDAARTAADGTDQFFGIPDALARKSWAVKQGWMGLNSSTTLDTTGLVGTSPDQPYRYAVVVLSTQPAGTSWPVAGAALTAGVTLLDAALK
;
A
#
# COMPACT_ATOMS: atom_id res chain seq x y z
N MET A 1 40.13 30.79 2.71
CA MET A 1 40.29 29.60 3.55
C MET A 1 38.89 29.19 3.99
N SER A 2 38.24 28.32 3.20
CA SER A 2 36.90 27.78 3.51
C SER A 2 37.10 26.50 4.31
N SER A 3 36.58 26.47 5.51
CA SER A 3 36.55 25.27 6.38
C SER A 3 35.47 24.30 5.82
N ILE A 4 35.94 23.19 5.29
CA ILE A 4 35.06 22.05 4.98
C ILE A 4 34.72 21.42 6.33
N GLN A 5 33.49 21.64 6.81
CA GLN A 5 32.94 20.87 7.92
C GLN A 5 32.65 19.44 7.40
N ALA A 6 33.38 18.47 7.98
CA ALA A 6 33.10 17.06 7.78
C ALA A 6 31.69 16.76 8.35
N ARG A 7 30.73 16.41 7.49
CA ARG A 7 29.41 15.91 7.89
C ARG A 7 29.61 14.54 8.57
N THR A 8 28.99 14.35 9.72
CA THR A 8 28.89 13.06 10.40
C THR A 8 28.15 12.07 9.51
N PRO A 9 28.59 10.80 9.47
CA PRO A 9 27.86 9.79 8.70
C PRO A 9 26.44 9.64 9.23
N ARG A 10 25.44 9.69 8.33
CA ARG A 10 24.02 9.44 8.62
C ARG A 10 23.87 8.08 9.29
N ALA A 11 23.05 7.99 10.34
CA ALA A 11 22.72 6.73 10.98
C ALA A 11 22.05 5.81 9.96
N ARG A 12 22.72 4.74 9.58
CA ARG A 12 22.16 3.71 8.70
C ARG A 12 21.01 3.02 9.44
N TRP A 13 19.89 2.84 8.78
CA TRP A 13 18.80 2.00 9.26
C TRP A 13 19.36 0.60 9.54
N SER A 14 19.55 0.24 10.82
CA SER A 14 19.99 -1.12 11.16
C SER A 14 18.76 -2.02 11.24
N TRP A 15 18.56 -2.79 10.20
CA TRP A 15 17.54 -3.84 10.13
C TRP A 15 17.97 -4.98 11.05
N ILE A 16 17.48 -5.00 12.30
CA ILE A 16 17.72 -6.12 13.21
C ILE A 16 16.69 -7.19 12.93
N ALA A 17 17.09 -8.19 12.16
CA ALA A 17 16.34 -9.44 12.02
C ALA A 17 16.55 -10.27 13.30
N THR A 18 15.72 -10.09 14.33
CA THR A 18 15.68 -10.98 15.50
C THR A 18 14.79 -12.17 15.18
N GLY A 19 15.42 -13.31 14.88
CA GLY A 19 14.76 -14.61 14.81
C GLY A 19 14.24 -15.03 16.19
N GLY A 20 12.92 -14.83 16.43
CA GLY A 20 12.24 -15.27 17.64
C GLY A 20 11.64 -16.64 17.46
N LEU A 21 12.01 -17.58 18.33
CA LEU A 21 11.44 -18.91 18.44
C LEU A 21 9.98 -18.82 18.90
N VAL A 22 9.02 -19.28 18.11
CA VAL A 22 7.59 -19.35 18.50
C VAL A 22 7.33 -20.64 19.24
N ALA A 23 7.02 -20.55 20.54
CA ALA A 23 6.47 -21.66 21.32
C ALA A 23 4.95 -21.69 21.14
N VAL A 24 4.43 -22.77 20.59
CA VAL A 24 3.00 -23.04 20.44
C VAL A 24 2.45 -23.56 21.77
N VAL A 25 1.54 -22.81 22.40
CA VAL A 25 0.74 -23.28 23.53
C VAL A 25 -0.67 -23.57 23.04
N ALA A 26 -1.05 -24.85 23.06
CA ALA A 26 -2.41 -25.28 22.77
C ALA A 26 -3.28 -25.16 24.03
N LEU A 27 -4.36 -24.37 23.97
CA LEU A 27 -5.40 -24.36 25.01
C LEU A 27 -6.63 -25.12 24.49
N SER A 28 -6.98 -26.18 25.21
CA SER A 28 -8.19 -26.98 25.03
C SER A 28 -9.36 -26.32 25.76
N ALA A 29 -10.47 -26.05 25.07
CA ALA A 29 -11.71 -25.57 25.69
C ALA A 29 -12.70 -26.73 25.85
N LEU A 30 -13.12 -26.97 27.09
CA LEU A 30 -14.15 -27.91 27.49
C LEU A 30 -15.56 -27.28 27.33
N GLY A 31 -16.48 -28.06 26.78
CA GLY A 31 -17.86 -27.69 26.57
C GLY A 31 -18.75 -27.78 27.82
N ALA A 32 -19.88 -27.10 27.80
CA ALA A 32 -20.99 -27.27 28.72
C ALA A 32 -22.32 -27.39 27.94
N PRO A 33 -23.29 -28.17 28.46
CA PRO A 33 -24.45 -28.63 27.69
C PRO A 33 -25.64 -27.69 27.76
N ALA A 34 -26.45 -27.70 26.71
CA ALA A 34 -27.71 -26.98 26.61
C ALA A 34 -28.86 -27.75 27.25
N ALA A 35 -29.71 -27.06 28.00
CA ALA A 35 -30.95 -27.56 28.57
C ALA A 35 -32.12 -27.36 27.60
N PHE A 36 -32.93 -28.41 27.43
CA PHE A 36 -34.20 -28.39 26.67
C PHE A 36 -35.33 -27.81 27.54
N ALA A 37 -36.15 -26.97 26.94
CA ALA A 37 -37.50 -26.67 27.45
C ALA A 37 -38.53 -26.91 26.33
N THR A 38 -39.42 -27.88 26.55
CA THR A 38 -40.59 -28.15 25.72
C THR A 38 -41.78 -27.35 26.21
N SER A 39 -42.52 -26.71 25.34
CA SER A 39 -43.93 -26.38 25.53
C SER A 39 -44.73 -26.59 24.26
N HIS A 40 -45.72 -27.48 24.36
CA HIS A 40 -46.79 -27.67 23.38
C HIS A 40 -47.81 -26.54 23.51
N ASP A 41 -48.28 -26.00 22.39
CA ASP A 41 -49.68 -25.62 22.27
C ASP A 41 -50.16 -25.79 20.83
N GLN A 42 -51.40 -26.35 20.68
CA GLN A 42 -52.05 -26.66 19.42
C GLN A 42 -52.97 -25.50 19.00
N ALA A 43 -52.96 -25.10 17.75
CA ALA A 43 -54.10 -24.47 17.11
C ALA A 43 -54.08 -24.75 15.59
N GLY A 44 -55.22 -25.03 15.06
CA GLY A 44 -55.56 -25.67 13.79
C GLY A 44 -55.31 -24.85 12.51
N PRO A 45 -55.75 -25.39 11.32
CA PRO A 45 -55.14 -25.02 10.05
C PRO A 45 -55.81 -23.80 9.42
N GLY A 46 -55.06 -22.72 9.37
CA GLY A 46 -55.37 -21.58 8.49
C GLY A 46 -54.43 -21.56 7.28
N ARG A 47 -55.00 -21.74 6.11
CA ARG A 47 -54.28 -21.69 4.81
C ARG A 47 -53.74 -20.27 4.60
N ALA A 48 -52.44 -20.07 4.78
CA ALA A 48 -51.78 -18.86 4.41
C ALA A 48 -51.50 -18.79 2.90
N PRO A 49 -51.58 -17.60 2.25
CA PRO A 49 -51.21 -17.44 0.88
C PRO A 49 -49.72 -17.67 0.68
N GLU A 50 -49.34 -18.41 -0.35
CA GLU A 50 -47.96 -18.57 -0.81
C GLU A 50 -47.39 -17.19 -1.11
N ALA A 51 -46.57 -16.69 -0.20
CA ALA A 51 -45.70 -15.57 -0.49
C ALA A 51 -44.61 -16.07 -1.44
N THR A 52 -44.74 -15.73 -2.72
CA THR A 52 -43.66 -15.86 -3.68
C THR A 52 -42.45 -15.07 -3.12
N ALA A 53 -41.46 -15.78 -2.61
CA ALA A 53 -40.21 -15.17 -2.21
C ALA A 53 -39.56 -14.55 -3.46
N ALA A 54 -39.77 -13.26 -3.65
CA ALA A 54 -39.01 -12.50 -4.61
C ALA A 54 -37.56 -12.66 -4.20
N MET A 55 -36.77 -13.34 -5.03
CA MET A 55 -35.31 -13.37 -4.88
C MET A 55 -34.85 -11.92 -4.88
N ALA A 56 -34.42 -11.44 -3.71
CA ALA A 56 -33.81 -10.14 -3.60
C ALA A 56 -32.60 -10.10 -4.54
N ALA A 57 -32.62 -9.18 -5.49
CA ALA A 57 -31.46 -8.94 -6.34
C ALA A 57 -30.23 -8.71 -5.44
N PRO A 58 -29.06 -9.27 -5.78
CA PRO A 58 -27.88 -9.05 -4.98
C PRO A 58 -27.64 -7.55 -4.85
N HIS A 59 -27.67 -7.05 -3.62
CA HIS A 59 -27.38 -5.65 -3.34
C HIS A 59 -25.93 -5.40 -3.79
N PRO A 60 -25.65 -4.31 -4.53
CA PRO A 60 -24.28 -3.97 -4.85
C PRO A 60 -23.52 -3.83 -3.54
N ILE A 61 -22.41 -4.58 -3.41
CA ILE A 61 -21.53 -4.49 -2.23
C ILE A 61 -21.06 -3.04 -2.14
N SER A 62 -21.30 -2.38 -1.00
CA SER A 62 -20.90 -0.98 -0.87
C SER A 62 -19.37 -0.86 -0.85
N VAL A 63 -18.85 0.25 -1.36
CA VAL A 63 -17.41 0.59 -1.36
C VAL A 63 -16.78 0.39 0.03
N THR A 64 -17.49 0.83 1.07
CA THR A 64 -17.08 0.67 2.47
C THR A 64 -17.10 -0.79 2.91
N ALA A 65 -18.04 -1.61 2.43
CA ALA A 65 -18.14 -3.01 2.85
C ALA A 65 -16.95 -3.85 2.36
N ILE A 66 -16.48 -3.63 1.14
CA ILE A 66 -15.25 -4.31 0.64
C ILE A 66 -14.06 -3.89 1.50
N ALA A 67 -13.87 -2.59 1.75
CA ALA A 67 -12.76 -2.08 2.54
C ALA A 67 -12.80 -2.58 3.99
N GLN A 68 -13.98 -2.70 4.61
CA GLN A 68 -14.14 -3.29 5.95
C GLN A 68 -13.80 -4.78 5.98
N GLN A 69 -14.15 -5.53 4.94
CA GLN A 69 -13.75 -6.93 4.83
C GLN A 69 -12.22 -7.05 4.69
N MET A 70 -11.60 -6.19 3.88
CA MET A 70 -10.13 -6.12 3.77
C MET A 70 -9.49 -5.82 5.14
N GLN A 71 -9.96 -4.80 5.86
CA GLN A 71 -9.49 -4.48 7.21
C GLN A 71 -9.63 -5.68 8.16
N THR A 72 -10.77 -6.36 8.14
CA THR A 72 -11.01 -7.54 8.98
C THR A 72 -10.03 -8.66 8.68
N ALA A 73 -9.75 -8.94 7.40
CA ALA A 73 -8.78 -9.95 7.00
C ALA A 73 -7.34 -9.58 7.42
N ILE A 74 -6.96 -8.30 7.27
CA ILE A 74 -5.66 -7.79 7.70
C ILE A 74 -5.51 -7.95 9.22
N GLN A 75 -6.50 -7.50 9.98
CA GLN A 75 -6.47 -7.56 11.45
C GLN A 75 -6.56 -8.98 12.01
N ALA A 76 -7.17 -9.92 11.29
CA ALA A 76 -7.15 -11.33 11.65
C ALA A 76 -5.75 -11.94 11.55
N ALA A 77 -4.94 -11.50 10.58
CA ALA A 77 -3.57 -11.97 10.39
C ALA A 77 -2.54 -11.18 11.22
N SER A 78 -2.79 -9.88 11.48
CA SER A 78 -1.94 -9.01 12.30
C SER A 78 -2.83 -8.14 13.21
N PRO A 79 -3.22 -8.64 14.40
CA PRO A 79 -4.07 -7.91 15.35
C PRO A 79 -3.43 -6.58 15.78
N GLY A 80 -4.25 -5.54 15.91
CA GLY A 80 -3.79 -4.19 16.26
C GLY A 80 -3.32 -3.34 15.08
N THR A 81 -3.38 -3.87 13.85
CA THR A 81 -3.07 -3.10 12.64
C THR A 81 -4.12 -2.01 12.41
N THR A 82 -3.65 -0.78 12.19
CA THR A 82 -4.43 0.30 11.59
C THR A 82 -4.16 0.32 10.09
N VAL A 83 -5.21 0.48 9.28
CA VAL A 83 -5.08 0.44 7.82
C VAL A 83 -5.87 1.58 7.17
N GLY A 84 -5.28 2.17 6.15
CA GLY A 84 -5.91 3.09 5.20
C GLY A 84 -5.97 2.44 3.83
N ILE A 85 -7.14 2.48 3.19
CA ILE A 85 -7.42 1.83 1.91
C ILE A 85 -8.06 2.84 0.98
N ASP A 86 -7.56 2.94 -0.24
CA ASP A 86 -8.27 3.59 -1.34
C ASP A 86 -7.99 2.83 -2.65
N VAL A 87 -9.06 2.30 -3.24
CA VAL A 87 -9.02 1.54 -4.50
C VAL A 87 -9.95 2.22 -5.48
N VAL A 88 -9.40 2.71 -6.58
CA VAL A 88 -10.12 3.56 -7.53
C VAL A 88 -9.97 3.02 -8.96
N ASP A 89 -11.07 2.96 -9.70
CA ASP A 89 -11.05 2.79 -11.15
C ASP A 89 -10.53 4.09 -11.79
N THR A 90 -9.35 4.03 -12.37
CA THR A 90 -8.66 5.22 -12.90
C THR A 90 -9.36 5.82 -14.12
N ALA A 91 -10.14 5.04 -14.85
CA ALA A 91 -10.87 5.49 -16.03
C ALA A 91 -12.13 6.30 -15.67
N THR A 92 -12.80 5.94 -14.59
CA THR A 92 -14.08 6.55 -14.17
C THR A 92 -13.94 7.43 -12.93
N GLY A 93 -12.86 7.29 -12.16
CA GLY A 93 -12.71 7.91 -10.85
C GLY A 93 -13.57 7.25 -9.76
N THR A 94 -14.22 6.13 -10.06
CA THR A 94 -15.12 5.45 -9.13
C THR A 94 -14.32 4.69 -8.07
N ALA A 95 -14.62 4.93 -6.79
CA ALA A 95 -14.06 4.15 -5.71
C ALA A 95 -14.65 2.72 -5.70
N ILE A 96 -13.78 1.73 -5.58
CA ILE A 96 -14.11 0.30 -5.44
C ILE A 96 -14.08 -0.11 -3.97
N ALA A 97 -13.09 0.39 -3.21
CA ALA A 97 -12.99 0.20 -1.78
C ALA A 97 -12.36 1.46 -1.16
N SER A 98 -12.90 1.97 -0.06
CA SER A 98 -12.35 3.15 0.61
C SER A 98 -12.61 3.07 2.11
N LEU A 99 -11.55 3.21 2.91
CA LEU A 99 -11.58 3.24 4.38
C LEU A 99 -10.38 4.05 4.87
N ASN A 100 -10.59 4.99 5.79
CA ASN A 100 -9.52 5.85 6.31
C ASN A 100 -8.68 6.51 5.19
N ALA A 101 -9.30 6.81 4.04
CA ALA A 101 -8.60 7.28 2.84
C ALA A 101 -7.89 8.62 3.04
N ASP A 102 -8.31 9.40 4.02
CA ASP A 102 -7.74 10.71 4.39
C ASP A 102 -6.89 10.64 5.68
N GLN A 103 -6.71 9.47 6.27
CA GLN A 103 -5.81 9.29 7.42
C GLN A 103 -4.36 9.24 6.95
N GLN A 104 -3.48 9.94 7.68
CA GLN A 104 -2.05 9.93 7.39
C GLN A 104 -1.36 8.66 7.90
N PHE A 105 -0.41 8.19 7.11
CA PHE A 105 0.50 7.08 7.37
C PHE A 105 1.90 7.48 6.93
N TYR A 106 2.93 6.85 7.47
CA TYR A 106 4.27 6.96 6.92
C TYR A 106 4.35 6.30 5.54
N THR A 107 5.13 6.89 4.66
CA THR A 107 5.30 6.37 3.29
C THR A 107 6.28 5.21 3.19
N ALA A 108 7.23 5.11 4.13
CA ALA A 108 8.41 4.29 3.91
C ALA A 108 8.91 4.49 2.45
N SER A 109 9.19 3.41 1.71
CA SER A 109 9.68 3.51 0.33
C SER A 109 8.65 3.96 -0.73
N VAL A 110 7.38 4.18 -0.37
CA VAL A 110 6.40 4.74 -1.32
C VAL A 110 6.77 6.18 -1.72
N VAL A 111 7.45 6.95 -0.86
CA VAL A 111 7.97 8.30 -1.18
C VAL A 111 8.88 8.34 -2.39
N LYS A 112 9.53 7.22 -2.75
CA LYS A 112 10.41 7.11 -3.92
C LYS A 112 9.69 7.43 -5.24
N LEU A 113 8.35 7.35 -5.26
CA LEU A 113 7.54 7.85 -6.37
C LEU A 113 7.69 9.37 -6.53
N LEU A 114 7.66 10.12 -5.42
CA LEU A 114 7.84 11.58 -5.43
C LEU A 114 9.27 11.97 -5.76
N ILE A 115 10.26 11.24 -5.20
CA ILE A 115 11.68 11.45 -5.53
C ILE A 115 11.92 11.24 -7.04
N ALA A 116 11.36 10.17 -7.62
CA ALA A 116 11.48 9.89 -9.04
C ALA A 116 10.84 10.97 -9.91
N LEU A 117 9.62 11.40 -9.58
CA LEU A 117 8.90 12.45 -10.30
C LEU A 117 9.67 13.77 -10.28
N ASP A 118 10.18 14.17 -9.12
CA ASP A 118 10.96 15.40 -8.97
C ASP A 118 12.27 15.35 -9.74
N THR A 119 13.03 14.24 -9.58
CA THR A 119 14.30 14.04 -10.27
C THR A 119 14.15 14.11 -11.79
N LEU A 120 13.16 13.40 -12.33
CA LEU A 120 12.90 13.37 -13.78
C LEU A 120 12.29 14.69 -14.29
N GLY A 121 11.46 15.34 -13.47
CA GLY A 121 10.84 16.63 -13.79
C GLY A 121 11.85 17.77 -13.86
N SER A 122 12.87 17.77 -13.02
CA SER A 122 13.91 18.79 -12.97
C SER A 122 14.85 18.75 -14.19
N GLN A 123 14.96 17.63 -14.88
CA GLN A 123 15.84 17.45 -16.03
C GLN A 123 15.20 17.80 -17.39
N GLY A 124 13.90 18.12 -17.41
CA GLY A 124 13.16 18.47 -18.62
C GLY A 124 12.80 17.24 -19.49
N ALA A 125 12.68 17.44 -20.80
CA ALA A 125 12.10 16.45 -21.70
C ALA A 125 12.97 15.18 -21.92
N GLN A 126 14.24 15.22 -21.55
CA GLN A 126 15.17 14.09 -21.69
C GLN A 126 16.03 13.99 -20.44
N SER A 127 15.77 12.97 -19.62
CA SER A 127 16.66 12.62 -18.51
C SER A 127 17.96 12.03 -19.08
N ASP A 128 19.10 12.35 -18.46
CA ASP A 128 20.33 11.69 -18.86
C ASP A 128 20.26 10.18 -18.52
N PRO A 129 20.98 9.32 -19.29
CA PRO A 129 20.90 7.87 -19.15
C PRO A 129 21.29 7.36 -17.74
N ASP A 130 22.22 8.03 -17.06
CA ASP A 130 22.66 7.63 -15.71
C ASP A 130 21.58 7.89 -14.69
N THR A 131 20.90 9.04 -14.78
CA THR A 131 19.75 9.36 -13.94
C THR A 131 18.57 8.41 -14.19
N ALA A 132 18.28 8.11 -15.46
CA ALA A 132 17.23 7.14 -15.81
C ALA A 132 17.51 5.75 -15.21
N THR A 133 18.78 5.29 -15.29
CA THR A 133 19.21 4.02 -14.67
C THR A 133 19.05 4.04 -13.16
N LYS A 134 19.50 5.10 -12.50
CA LYS A 134 19.34 5.25 -11.02
C LYS A 134 17.88 5.22 -10.61
N VAL A 135 17.02 6.00 -11.27
CA VAL A 135 15.59 6.03 -10.97
C VAL A 135 14.95 4.65 -11.18
N THR A 136 15.30 3.96 -12.27
CA THR A 136 14.81 2.60 -12.52
C THR A 136 15.22 1.65 -11.40
N GLN A 137 16.47 1.63 -10.97
CA GLN A 137 16.95 0.77 -9.89
C GLN A 137 16.31 1.15 -8.55
N MET A 138 16.23 2.44 -8.22
CA MET A 138 15.57 2.93 -6.99
C MET A 138 14.13 2.46 -6.91
N LEU A 139 13.39 2.48 -8.00
CA LEU A 139 11.98 2.08 -8.01
C LEU A 139 11.81 0.56 -8.03
N SER A 140 12.54 -0.16 -8.90
CA SER A 140 12.36 -1.61 -9.09
C SER A 140 12.93 -2.44 -7.96
N ALA A 141 14.12 -2.09 -7.45
CA ALA A 141 14.77 -2.77 -6.33
C ALA A 141 14.57 -2.07 -4.98
N SER A 142 13.82 -0.97 -4.94
CA SER A 142 13.63 -0.14 -3.74
C SER A 142 14.96 0.29 -3.09
N ASP A 143 15.97 0.61 -3.89
CA ASP A 143 17.33 0.92 -3.47
C ASP A 143 17.38 2.21 -2.65
N ASP A 144 17.79 2.09 -1.37
CA ASP A 144 17.85 3.20 -0.42
C ASP A 144 19.09 4.06 -0.64
N ASP A 145 20.24 3.46 -1.01
CA ASP A 145 21.47 4.23 -1.26
C ASP A 145 21.29 5.19 -2.46
N ILE A 146 20.50 4.78 -3.47
CA ILE A 146 20.14 5.66 -4.59
C ILE A 146 19.11 6.69 -4.15
N ALA A 147 18.13 6.30 -3.33
CA ALA A 147 17.12 7.23 -2.82
C ALA A 147 17.79 8.35 -2.00
N ASP A 148 18.76 8.04 -1.14
CA ASP A 148 19.54 9.02 -0.39
C ASP A 148 20.25 10.02 -1.31
N GLN A 149 20.91 9.53 -2.36
CA GLN A 149 21.60 10.38 -3.33
C GLN A 149 20.65 11.35 -4.04
N LEU A 150 19.50 10.83 -4.52
CA LEU A 150 18.53 11.65 -5.25
C LEU A 150 17.78 12.60 -4.33
N TRP A 151 17.49 12.19 -3.10
CA TRP A 151 16.87 13.02 -2.07
C TRP A 151 17.77 14.21 -1.72
N GLU A 152 19.05 13.97 -1.43
CA GLU A 152 20.01 15.04 -1.15
C GLU A 152 20.20 15.97 -2.37
N ALA A 153 20.34 15.41 -3.56
CA ALA A 153 20.50 16.19 -4.79
C ALA A 153 19.28 17.06 -5.10
N GLY A 154 18.06 16.58 -4.77
CA GLY A 154 16.81 17.31 -4.93
C GLY A 154 16.55 18.35 -3.85
N GLY A 155 17.39 18.44 -2.80
CA GLY A 155 17.25 19.41 -1.71
C GLY A 155 16.36 18.92 -0.57
N ASP A 156 16.39 17.61 -0.31
CA ASP A 156 15.72 16.97 0.82
C ASP A 156 14.20 17.25 0.82
N ASN A 157 13.64 17.79 1.89
CA ASN A 157 12.20 18.12 2.03
C ASN A 157 11.63 18.99 0.90
N ALA A 158 12.46 19.78 0.21
CA ALA A 158 12.00 20.59 -0.91
C ALA A 158 11.43 19.76 -2.07
N ILE A 159 11.80 18.48 -2.19
CA ILE A 159 11.18 17.52 -3.12
C ILE A 159 9.68 17.40 -2.80
N ILE A 160 9.35 17.17 -1.52
CA ILE A 160 7.96 17.00 -1.08
C ILE A 160 7.17 18.27 -1.34
N ASP A 161 7.70 19.45 -0.98
CA ASP A 161 7.03 20.72 -1.20
C ASP A 161 6.69 20.95 -2.69
N ARG A 162 7.66 20.68 -3.58
CA ARG A 162 7.45 20.79 -5.04
C ARG A 162 6.40 19.80 -5.55
N MET A 163 6.46 18.56 -5.10
CA MET A 163 5.53 17.51 -5.57
C MET A 163 4.13 17.71 -5.00
N VAL A 164 4.00 18.13 -3.74
CA VAL A 164 2.70 18.52 -3.15
C VAL A 164 2.05 19.62 -3.99
N ALA A 165 2.81 20.66 -4.33
CA ALA A 165 2.29 21.75 -5.16
C ALA A 165 1.96 21.33 -6.60
N ALA A 166 2.82 20.50 -7.23
CA ALA A 166 2.66 20.09 -8.62
C ALA A 166 1.50 19.11 -8.83
N ILE A 167 1.27 18.20 -7.87
CA ILE A 167 0.24 17.17 -7.94
C ILE A 167 -1.07 17.67 -7.32
N GLY A 168 -1.00 18.62 -6.39
CA GLY A 168 -2.14 19.08 -5.60
C GLY A 168 -2.47 18.13 -4.45
N LEU A 169 -1.43 17.55 -3.80
CA LEU A 169 -1.62 16.69 -2.63
C LEU A 169 -2.10 17.54 -1.44
N THR A 170 -3.01 16.98 -0.64
CA THR A 170 -3.70 17.76 0.40
C THR A 170 -3.28 17.39 1.82
N ALA A 171 -2.67 16.22 2.00
CA ALA A 171 -2.31 15.69 3.31
C ALA A 171 -0.96 14.95 3.30
N THR A 172 -0.12 15.21 2.29
CA THR A 172 1.26 14.73 2.25
C THR A 172 2.18 15.80 2.82
N THR A 173 3.00 15.43 3.82
CA THR A 173 3.90 16.35 4.51
C THR A 173 5.30 15.77 4.62
N ALA A 174 6.31 16.63 4.46
CA ALA A 174 7.71 16.24 4.60
C ALA A 174 8.01 15.74 6.03
N PRO A 175 9.05 14.89 6.22
CA PRO A 175 9.45 14.44 7.54
C PRO A 175 10.03 15.58 8.38
N GLU A 176 9.92 15.48 9.72
CA GLU A 176 10.55 16.43 10.64
C GLU A 176 12.08 16.39 10.54
N ASP A 177 12.65 15.18 10.53
CA ASP A 177 14.07 14.96 10.25
C ASP A 177 14.28 14.79 8.75
N THR A 178 14.94 15.76 8.12
CA THR A 178 15.21 15.76 6.69
C THR A 178 16.03 14.57 6.20
N ALA A 179 16.71 13.86 7.12
CA ALA A 179 17.45 12.65 6.80
C ALA A 179 16.54 11.39 6.72
N GLN A 180 15.29 11.50 7.13
CA GLN A 180 14.35 10.38 7.28
C GLN A 180 13.22 10.46 6.24
N TRP A 181 13.56 10.45 4.96
CA TRP A 181 12.55 10.55 3.88
C TRP A 181 11.40 9.54 3.99
N GLY A 182 11.66 8.33 4.55
CA GLY A 182 10.63 7.32 4.79
C GLY A 182 9.56 7.73 5.80
N GLU A 183 9.84 8.72 6.66
CA GLU A 183 8.90 9.31 7.61
C GLU A 183 8.04 10.43 7.00
N THR A 184 8.12 10.65 5.69
CA THR A 184 7.13 11.44 4.96
C THR A 184 5.74 10.89 5.27
N LEU A 185 4.81 11.77 5.68
CA LEU A 185 3.42 11.38 5.91
C LEU A 185 2.60 11.57 4.63
N THR A 186 1.72 10.62 4.34
CA THR A 186 0.78 10.70 3.21
C THR A 186 -0.54 10.00 3.55
N THR A 187 -1.52 10.11 2.67
CA THR A 187 -2.80 9.42 2.80
C THR A 187 -3.02 8.46 1.62
N PRO A 188 -3.86 7.41 1.76
CA PRO A 188 -4.24 6.57 0.62
C PRO A 188 -4.74 7.39 -0.57
N ARG A 189 -5.54 8.42 -0.34
CA ARG A 189 -6.06 9.33 -1.37
C ARG A 189 -4.96 10.08 -2.11
N ASP A 190 -3.98 10.61 -1.39
CA ASP A 190 -2.86 11.31 -2.00
C ASP A 190 -1.99 10.36 -2.83
N VAL A 191 -1.80 9.10 -2.39
CA VAL A 191 -1.07 8.10 -3.18
C VAL A 191 -1.83 7.74 -4.46
N VAL A 192 -3.17 7.65 -4.42
CA VAL A 192 -3.99 7.52 -5.64
C VAL A 192 -3.78 8.72 -6.56
N ALA A 193 -3.71 9.95 -6.02
CA ALA A 193 -3.44 11.15 -6.81
C ALA A 193 -2.03 11.13 -7.44
N ILE A 194 -1.02 10.60 -6.75
CA ILE A 194 0.32 10.39 -7.30
C ILE A 194 0.28 9.44 -8.50
N PHE A 195 -0.36 8.29 -8.39
CA PHE A 195 -0.50 7.36 -9.52
C PHE A 195 -1.28 7.97 -10.69
N ARG A 196 -2.33 8.73 -10.39
CA ARG A 196 -3.07 9.46 -11.41
C ARG A 196 -2.19 10.50 -12.12
N TYR A 197 -1.39 11.27 -11.39
CA TYR A 197 -0.45 12.22 -11.97
C TYR A 197 0.56 11.51 -12.90
N ILE A 198 1.14 10.40 -12.46
CA ILE A 198 2.06 9.60 -13.27
C ILE A 198 1.40 9.18 -14.59
N THR A 199 0.16 8.71 -14.55
CA THR A 199 -0.52 8.13 -15.72
C THR A 199 -1.10 9.17 -16.67
N THR A 200 -1.50 10.36 -16.18
CA THR A 200 -2.28 11.32 -16.96
C THR A 200 -1.58 12.66 -17.20
N THR A 201 -0.62 13.05 -16.36
CA THR A 201 -0.05 14.40 -16.35
C THR A 201 1.45 14.41 -16.62
N ALA A 202 2.18 13.43 -16.08
CA ALA A 202 3.62 13.35 -16.26
C ALA A 202 3.99 13.24 -17.77
N PRO A 203 5.12 13.83 -18.21
CA PRO A 203 5.62 13.66 -19.55
C PRO A 203 5.73 12.17 -19.94
N ALA A 204 5.48 11.84 -21.20
CA ALA A 204 5.43 10.45 -21.67
C ALA A 204 6.69 9.66 -21.30
N ALA A 205 7.88 10.23 -21.50
CA ALA A 205 9.14 9.59 -21.14
C ALA A 205 9.27 9.30 -19.64
N THR A 206 8.89 10.27 -18.78
CA THR A 206 8.85 10.12 -17.32
C THR A 206 7.87 9.03 -16.91
N ARG A 207 6.65 9.08 -17.44
CA ARG A 207 5.61 8.07 -17.19
C ARG A 207 6.09 6.67 -17.55
N ASP A 208 6.60 6.50 -18.77
CA ASP A 208 6.98 5.20 -19.31
C ASP A 208 8.17 4.61 -18.54
N LEU A 209 9.13 5.43 -18.11
CA LEU A 209 10.24 5.01 -17.26
C LEU A 209 9.74 4.57 -15.89
N ILE A 210 8.94 5.38 -15.21
CA ILE A 210 8.41 5.05 -13.88
C ILE A 210 7.56 3.77 -13.95
N LEU A 211 6.58 3.71 -14.86
CA LEU A 211 5.71 2.54 -14.97
C LEU A 211 6.47 1.28 -15.39
N GLY A 212 7.51 1.41 -16.23
CA GLY A 212 8.43 0.33 -16.55
C GLY A 212 9.12 -0.22 -15.31
N ALA A 213 9.75 0.65 -14.53
CA ALA A 213 10.44 0.25 -13.29
C ALA A 213 9.51 -0.39 -12.25
N LEU A 214 8.28 0.12 -12.09
CA LEU A 214 7.28 -0.43 -11.16
C LEU A 214 6.73 -1.79 -11.61
N ARG A 215 6.59 -2.01 -12.92
CA ARG A 215 6.20 -3.30 -13.49
C ARG A 215 7.29 -4.35 -13.33
N ASP A 216 8.53 -3.91 -13.43
CA ASP A 216 9.72 -4.75 -13.34
C ASP A 216 10.26 -4.80 -11.89
N ALA A 217 9.39 -4.58 -10.88
CA ALA A 217 9.76 -4.67 -9.48
C ALA A 217 10.40 -6.03 -9.17
N ALA A 218 11.61 -6.00 -8.62
CA ALA A 218 12.34 -7.21 -8.25
C ALA A 218 11.68 -7.89 -7.04
N ARG A 219 11.60 -9.23 -7.03
CA ARG A 219 11.11 -9.93 -5.84
C ARG A 219 11.96 -9.60 -4.60
N THR A 220 13.28 -9.63 -4.76
CA THR A 220 14.20 -9.28 -3.68
C THR A 220 14.67 -7.84 -3.86
N ALA A 221 14.39 -6.99 -2.89
CA ALA A 221 14.85 -5.62 -2.82
C ALA A 221 16.37 -5.52 -2.62
N ALA A 222 16.93 -4.33 -2.79
CA ALA A 222 18.36 -4.08 -2.60
C ALA A 222 18.85 -4.41 -1.16
N ASP A 223 17.97 -4.27 -0.16
CA ASP A 223 18.25 -4.62 1.25
C ASP A 223 17.99 -6.11 1.58
N GLY A 224 17.57 -6.93 0.60
CA GLY A 224 17.27 -8.35 0.76
C GLY A 224 15.81 -8.66 1.14
N THR A 225 14.95 -7.66 1.33
CA THR A 225 13.53 -7.85 1.66
C THR A 225 12.76 -8.45 0.48
N ASP A 226 11.87 -9.41 0.73
CA ASP A 226 10.91 -9.87 -0.27
C ASP A 226 9.82 -8.81 -0.46
N GLN A 227 9.77 -8.21 -1.66
CA GLN A 227 8.80 -7.17 -2.02
C GLN A 227 7.46 -7.75 -2.49
N PHE A 228 7.36 -9.07 -2.70
CA PHE A 228 6.14 -9.67 -3.20
C PHE A 228 5.23 -10.02 -2.02
N PHE A 229 4.53 -9.00 -1.54
CA PHE A 229 3.42 -9.06 -0.59
C PHE A 229 2.30 -8.14 -1.07
N GLY A 230 1.12 -8.27 -0.52
CA GLY A 230 -0.02 -7.46 -0.93
C GLY A 230 -0.39 -7.66 -2.40
N ILE A 231 -0.25 -6.64 -3.24
CA ILE A 231 -0.66 -6.68 -4.66
C ILE A 231 0.02 -7.81 -5.44
N PRO A 232 1.36 -7.96 -5.46
CA PRO A 232 2.01 -9.00 -6.26
C PRO A 232 1.57 -10.42 -5.95
N ASP A 233 1.46 -10.78 -4.67
CA ASP A 233 1.09 -12.13 -4.26
C ASP A 233 -0.42 -12.36 -4.35
N ALA A 234 -1.23 -11.38 -3.93
CA ALA A 234 -2.69 -11.52 -3.93
C ALA A 234 -3.28 -11.51 -5.34
N LEU A 235 -2.70 -10.71 -6.24
CA LEU A 235 -3.20 -10.50 -7.60
C LEU A 235 -2.21 -10.98 -8.67
N ALA A 236 -1.49 -12.07 -8.39
CA ALA A 236 -0.43 -12.62 -9.23
C ALA A 236 -0.86 -12.96 -10.67
N ARG A 237 -2.17 -13.14 -10.91
CA ARG A 237 -2.72 -13.42 -12.25
C ARG A 237 -3.07 -12.16 -13.05
N LYS A 238 -3.03 -10.99 -12.41
CA LYS A 238 -3.28 -9.70 -13.04
C LYS A 238 -1.96 -9.03 -13.41
N SER A 239 -1.98 -8.10 -14.35
CA SER A 239 -0.85 -7.20 -14.54
C SER A 239 -0.81 -6.17 -13.42
N TRP A 240 0.37 -5.81 -12.98
CA TRP A 240 0.55 -4.79 -11.96
C TRP A 240 1.83 -3.98 -12.18
N ALA A 241 1.85 -2.79 -11.61
CA ALA A 241 3.00 -1.92 -11.49
C ALA A 241 3.00 -1.38 -10.06
N VAL A 242 3.96 -1.78 -9.21
CA VAL A 242 3.88 -1.60 -7.76
C VAL A 242 5.06 -0.81 -7.21
N LYS A 243 4.79 -0.04 -6.15
CA LYS A 243 5.79 0.45 -5.23
C LYS A 243 5.38 0.09 -3.81
N GLN A 244 6.15 -0.78 -3.23
CA GLN A 244 5.98 -1.22 -1.85
C GLN A 244 6.74 -0.29 -0.88
N GLY A 245 6.31 -0.28 0.39
CA GLY A 245 6.98 0.42 1.47
C GLY A 245 7.11 -0.47 2.69
N TRP A 246 8.25 -0.41 3.39
CA TRP A 246 8.45 -1.06 4.68
C TRP A 246 9.44 -0.27 5.52
N MET A 247 9.14 -0.15 6.81
CA MET A 247 9.95 0.60 7.76
C MET A 247 9.64 0.14 9.19
N GLY A 248 10.67 -0.13 9.99
CA GLY A 248 10.53 -0.43 11.41
C GLY A 248 10.86 0.79 12.26
N LEU A 249 9.94 1.17 13.14
CA LEU A 249 10.14 2.19 14.17
C LEU A 249 10.06 1.54 15.55
N ASN A 250 10.60 2.22 16.57
CA ASN A 250 10.48 1.75 17.97
C ASN A 250 9.01 1.62 18.42
N SER A 251 8.12 2.42 17.85
CA SER A 251 6.69 2.50 18.21
C SER A 251 5.77 1.70 17.29
N SER A 252 6.23 1.33 16.08
CA SER A 252 5.38 0.71 15.06
C SER A 252 6.19 0.03 13.96
N THR A 253 5.51 -0.81 13.20
CA THR A 253 5.99 -1.34 11.93
C THR A 253 5.10 -0.80 10.81
N THR A 254 5.68 -0.13 9.82
CA THR A 254 4.99 0.31 8.60
C THR A 254 5.19 -0.72 7.52
N LEU A 255 4.11 -1.14 6.87
CA LEU A 255 4.14 -1.93 5.65
C LEU A 255 3.03 -1.46 4.71
N ASP A 256 3.39 -1.15 3.47
CA ASP A 256 2.50 -0.55 2.49
C ASP A 256 2.57 -1.31 1.17
N THR A 257 1.42 -1.55 0.57
CA THR A 257 1.32 -2.09 -0.79
C THR A 257 0.53 -1.12 -1.65
N THR A 258 1.18 -0.59 -2.68
CA THR A 258 0.60 0.43 -3.55
C THR A 258 0.93 0.14 -5.00
N GLY A 259 0.01 0.44 -5.91
CA GLY A 259 0.27 0.23 -7.33
C GLY A 259 -0.93 0.41 -8.22
N LEU A 260 -0.67 0.18 -9.50
CA LEU A 260 -1.67 0.09 -10.55
C LEU A 260 -1.90 -1.37 -10.91
N VAL A 261 -3.15 -1.75 -11.08
CA VAL A 261 -3.56 -3.12 -11.42
C VAL A 261 -4.39 -3.11 -12.68
N GLY A 262 -4.05 -3.99 -13.61
CA GLY A 262 -4.79 -4.21 -14.84
C GLY A 262 -5.56 -5.52 -14.83
N THR A 263 -6.60 -5.58 -15.63
CA THR A 263 -7.45 -6.77 -15.77
C THR A 263 -7.32 -7.41 -17.15
N SER A 264 -6.71 -6.70 -18.08
CA SER A 264 -6.41 -7.18 -19.43
C SER A 264 -5.15 -6.47 -19.96
N PRO A 265 -4.50 -7.02 -21.01
CA PRO A 265 -3.38 -6.36 -21.68
C PRO A 265 -3.70 -4.95 -22.20
N ASP A 266 -4.97 -4.72 -22.61
CA ASP A 266 -5.43 -3.43 -23.15
C ASP A 266 -5.71 -2.41 -22.04
N GLN A 267 -5.81 -2.86 -20.79
CA GLN A 267 -6.07 -2.02 -19.61
C GLN A 267 -5.09 -2.37 -18.47
N PRO A 268 -3.77 -2.19 -18.68
CA PRO A 268 -2.75 -2.66 -17.75
C PRO A 268 -2.72 -1.87 -16.43
N TYR A 269 -3.40 -0.71 -16.36
CA TYR A 269 -3.37 0.21 -15.22
C TYR A 269 -4.77 0.71 -14.84
N ARG A 270 -5.78 -0.16 -14.98
CA ARG A 270 -7.18 0.21 -14.78
C ARG A 270 -7.49 0.66 -13.36
N TYR A 271 -6.87 0.05 -12.35
CA TYR A 271 -7.17 0.35 -10.96
C TYR A 271 -5.93 0.85 -10.24
N ALA A 272 -6.05 1.96 -9.52
CA ALA A 272 -5.10 2.34 -8.47
C ALA A 272 -5.51 1.60 -7.18
N VAL A 273 -4.60 0.82 -6.63
CA VAL A 273 -4.79 0.05 -5.39
C VAL A 273 -3.78 0.56 -4.36
N VAL A 274 -4.28 1.10 -3.25
CA VAL A 274 -3.47 1.65 -2.17
C VAL A 274 -3.93 1.07 -0.84
N VAL A 275 -3.02 0.41 -0.14
CA VAL A 275 -3.21 -0.05 1.23
C VAL A 275 -1.99 0.36 2.03
N LEU A 276 -2.16 1.35 2.90
CA LEU A 276 -1.15 1.82 3.84
C LEU A 276 -1.43 1.25 5.22
N SER A 277 -0.40 0.87 5.99
CA SER A 277 -0.63 0.28 7.30
C SER A 277 0.38 0.69 8.36
N THR A 278 -0.14 0.82 9.59
CA THR A 278 0.65 0.90 10.82
C THR A 278 0.34 -0.35 11.63
N GLN A 279 1.33 -1.20 11.84
CA GLN A 279 1.23 -2.45 12.57
C GLN A 279 1.95 -2.34 13.93
N PRO A 280 1.68 -3.22 14.91
CA PRO A 280 2.37 -3.22 16.18
C PRO A 280 3.90 -3.27 16.02
N ALA A 281 4.61 -2.57 16.89
CA ALA A 281 6.07 -2.56 16.87
C ALA A 281 6.66 -3.97 16.91
N GLY A 282 7.68 -4.22 16.09
CA GLY A 282 8.34 -5.50 16.01
C GLY A 282 7.58 -6.58 15.22
N THR A 283 6.46 -6.24 14.58
CA THR A 283 5.82 -7.17 13.62
C THR A 283 6.81 -7.48 12.50
N SER A 284 7.11 -8.77 12.29
CA SER A 284 8.07 -9.19 11.27
C SER A 284 7.52 -8.98 9.85
N TRP A 285 8.41 -8.72 8.87
CA TRP A 285 8.01 -8.50 7.46
C TRP A 285 7.13 -9.62 6.89
N PRO A 286 7.43 -10.92 7.13
CA PRO A 286 6.56 -11.99 6.64
C PRO A 286 5.14 -11.94 7.23
N VAL A 287 4.98 -11.65 8.52
CA VAL A 287 3.66 -11.53 9.16
C VAL A 287 2.91 -10.31 8.63
N ALA A 288 3.59 -9.17 8.59
CA ALA A 288 3.03 -7.92 8.11
C ALA A 288 2.61 -8.02 6.63
N GLY A 289 3.45 -8.63 5.79
CA GLY A 289 3.17 -8.84 4.37
C GLY A 289 2.02 -9.82 4.12
N ALA A 290 1.98 -10.94 4.86
CA ALA A 290 0.88 -11.89 4.79
C ALA A 290 -0.47 -11.24 5.17
N ALA A 291 -0.47 -10.34 6.15
CA ALA A 291 -1.67 -9.60 6.53
C ALA A 291 -2.19 -8.73 5.38
N LEU A 292 -1.32 -7.93 4.74
CA LEU A 292 -1.72 -7.12 3.58
C LEU A 292 -2.19 -7.99 2.41
N THR A 293 -1.51 -9.11 2.15
CA THR A 293 -1.89 -10.07 1.11
C THR A 293 -3.29 -10.64 1.36
N ALA A 294 -3.62 -11.00 2.60
CA ALA A 294 -4.96 -11.48 2.97
C ALA A 294 -6.06 -10.44 2.67
N GLY A 295 -5.80 -9.16 2.97
CA GLY A 295 -6.75 -8.09 2.65
C GLY A 295 -6.90 -7.87 1.15
N VAL A 296 -5.78 -7.74 0.42
CA VAL A 296 -5.78 -7.46 -1.03
C VAL A 296 -6.41 -8.60 -1.84
N THR A 297 -6.31 -9.86 -1.37
CA THR A 297 -6.94 -11.02 -2.04
C THR A 297 -8.45 -10.85 -2.26
N LEU A 298 -9.12 -10.11 -1.38
CA LEU A 298 -10.55 -9.84 -1.52
C LEU A 298 -10.89 -8.95 -2.74
N LEU A 299 -9.91 -8.25 -3.29
CA LEU A 299 -10.08 -7.44 -4.49
C LEU A 299 -10.11 -8.27 -5.78
N ASP A 300 -9.62 -9.53 -5.81
CA ASP A 300 -9.52 -10.30 -7.04
C ASP A 300 -10.87 -10.47 -7.76
N ALA A 301 -11.94 -10.65 -7.00
CA ALA A 301 -13.30 -10.74 -7.52
C ALA A 301 -13.94 -9.37 -7.85
N ALA A 302 -13.47 -8.28 -7.23
CA ALA A 302 -14.00 -6.94 -7.40
C ALA A 302 -13.39 -6.21 -8.59
N LEU A 303 -12.13 -6.50 -8.93
CA LEU A 303 -11.41 -5.90 -10.07
C LEU A 303 -11.69 -6.69 -11.35
N LYS A 304 -12.57 -6.15 -12.20
CA LYS A 304 -13.09 -6.79 -13.43
C LYS A 304 -12.52 -6.17 -14.69
#